data_2ec16fed2374196a7e33701e750e3664
#
_entry.id   2ec16fed2374196a7e33701e750e3664
#
_cell.length_a   1.000
_cell.length_b   1.000
_cell.length_c   1.000
_cell.angle_alpha   90.00
_cell.angle_beta   90.00
_cell.angle_gamma   90.00
#
_symmetry.space_group_name_H-M   'P 1'
#
loop_
_entity.id
_entity.type
_entity.pdbx_description
1 polymer ?
#
loop_
_entity_poly.entity_id
_entity_poly.type
_entity_poly.pdbx_seq_one_letter_code
_entity_poly.pdbx_strand_id
1 'polypeptide(L)'
;TDLASVRTHLRDTLTGAEQVLNGLSASLELPRLLALADQEQVREEAMRRIQLVLKSRQDIDDQLDGVMEGWRLSRLPRIDRDILRLAVVDLRSMNTPASVACSEAVELANRYSDEQGRRMINGVLRRLQNATA
;
A
#
# COMPACT_ATOMS: atom_id res chain seq x y z
N THR A 1 10.72 16.97 -2.09
CA THR A 1 10.61 18.39 -2.32
C THR A 1 10.47 18.66 -3.79
N ASP A 2 11.31 18.08 -4.53
CA ASP A 2 11.42 18.45 -5.93
C ASP A 2 10.20 18.05 -6.74
N LEU A 3 9.63 16.87 -6.49
CA LEU A 3 8.43 16.44 -7.22
C LEU A 3 7.22 17.31 -6.88
N ALA A 4 7.06 17.68 -5.63
CA ALA A 4 5.97 18.57 -5.22
C ALA A 4 6.17 19.98 -5.78
N SER A 5 7.39 20.47 -5.77
CA SER A 5 7.73 21.78 -6.33
C SER A 5 7.53 21.82 -7.84
N VAL A 6 7.96 20.79 -8.55
CA VAL A 6 7.76 20.66 -9.99
C VAL A 6 6.28 20.61 -10.31
N ARG A 7 5.51 19.83 -9.56
CA ARG A 7 4.06 19.73 -9.75
C ARG A 7 3.38 21.09 -9.62
N THR A 8 3.72 21.84 -8.58
CA THR A 8 3.16 23.16 -8.34
C THR A 8 3.56 24.13 -9.45
N HIS A 9 4.82 24.14 -9.81
CA HIS A 9 5.33 25.00 -10.86
C HIS A 9 4.65 24.73 -12.21
N LEU A 10 4.49 23.48 -12.57
CA LEU A 10 3.81 23.10 -13.81
C LEU A 10 2.35 23.51 -13.82
N ARG A 11 1.67 23.38 -12.69
CA ARG A 11 0.28 23.84 -12.57
C ARG A 11 0.18 25.35 -12.75
N ASP A 12 1.04 26.08 -12.09
CA ASP A 12 1.04 27.56 -12.17
C ASP A 12 1.36 28.01 -13.59
N THR A 13 2.33 27.39 -14.23
CA THR A 13 2.68 27.68 -15.61
C THR A 13 1.52 27.40 -16.54
N LEU A 14 0.86 26.27 -16.36
CA LEU A 14 -0.28 25.91 -17.18
C LEU A 14 -1.43 26.90 -16.98
N THR A 15 -1.69 27.26 -15.72
CA THR A 15 -2.74 28.22 -15.42
C THR A 15 -2.47 29.59 -16.02
N GLY A 16 -1.22 30.02 -15.95
CA GLY A 16 -0.83 31.31 -16.47
C GLY A 16 -0.78 31.39 -17.95
N ALA A 17 -0.59 30.28 -18.55
CA ALA A 17 -0.35 30.33 -19.94
C ALA A 17 -1.31 29.59 -20.75
N GLU A 18 -2.31 29.37 -20.18
CA GLU A 18 -3.21 28.55 -20.81
C GLU A 18 -3.29 28.87 -22.18
N GLN A 19 -2.94 29.79 -22.30
CA GLN A 19 -2.97 30.09 -23.36
C GLN A 19 -2.32 29.16 -24.21
N VAL A 20 -1.68 29.00 -24.01
CA VAL A 20 -1.16 28.56 -24.81
C VAL A 20 -0.98 27.52 -25.26
N LEU A 21 -1.02 27.27 -25.05
CA LEU A 21 -1.21 26.57 -25.80
C LEU A 21 -0.14 26.06 -26.49
N ASN A 22 0.71 26.48 -26.31
CA ASN A 22 1.72 25.72 -26.37
C ASN A 22 1.32 24.46 -26.22
N GLY A 23 0.68 24.58 -26.13
CA GLY A 23 -0.25 24.31 -25.75
C GLY A 23 -0.61 22.88 -25.77
N LEU A 24 -0.79 22.32 -26.80
CA LEU A 24 -1.12 20.93 -26.91
C LEU A 24 0.00 20.06 -26.40
N SER A 25 1.22 20.44 -26.68
CA SER A 25 2.37 19.75 -26.19
C SER A 25 2.41 19.76 -24.69
N ALA A 26 2.20 20.92 -24.08
CA ALA A 26 2.19 21.07 -22.64
C ALA A 26 1.03 20.29 -22.01
N SER A 27 -0.13 20.26 -22.65
CA SER A 27 -1.27 19.49 -22.18
C SER A 27 -1.03 18.00 -22.20
N LEU A 28 -0.19 17.50 -23.11
CA LEU A 28 0.16 16.10 -23.18
C LEU A 28 1.28 15.73 -22.21
N GLU A 29 2.22 16.64 -22.00
CA GLU A 29 3.34 16.37 -21.10
C GLU A 29 2.98 16.47 -19.63
N LEU A 30 2.16 17.42 -19.24
CA LEU A 30 1.79 17.62 -17.86
C LEU A 30 1.12 16.39 -17.22
N PRO A 31 0.09 15.78 -17.84
CA PRO A 31 -0.48 14.54 -17.29
C PRO A 31 0.56 13.41 -17.18
N ARG A 32 1.49 13.33 -18.14
CA ARG A 32 2.54 12.31 -18.09
C ARG A 32 3.49 12.56 -16.92
N LEU A 33 3.89 13.80 -16.67
CA LEU A 33 4.76 14.16 -15.55
C LEU A 33 4.06 13.90 -14.21
N LEU A 34 2.79 14.24 -14.10
CA LEU A 34 2.02 13.95 -12.90
C LEU A 34 1.86 12.45 -12.66
N ALA A 35 1.63 11.67 -13.71
CA ALA A 35 1.56 10.22 -13.61
C ALA A 35 2.90 9.63 -13.16
N LEU A 36 4.03 10.14 -13.68
CA LEU A 36 5.35 9.69 -13.25
C LEU A 36 5.63 10.05 -11.79
N ALA A 37 5.22 11.24 -11.35
CA ALA A 37 5.35 11.64 -9.96
C ALA A 37 4.53 10.74 -9.03
N ASP A 38 3.32 10.40 -9.43
CA ASP A 38 2.47 9.49 -8.65
C ASP A 38 3.03 8.07 -8.61
N GLN A 39 3.62 7.60 -9.73
CA GLN A 39 4.31 6.32 -9.75
C GLN A 39 5.52 6.28 -8.82
N GLU A 40 6.30 7.36 -8.78
CA GLU A 40 7.44 7.45 -7.87
C GLU A 40 7.00 7.42 -6.42
N GLN A 41 5.95 8.14 -6.08
CA GLN A 41 5.39 8.11 -4.72
C GLN A 41 4.90 6.72 -4.33
N VAL A 42 4.19 6.04 -5.22
CA VAL A 42 3.73 4.67 -4.99
C VAL A 42 4.92 3.74 -4.78
N ARG A 43 5.96 3.91 -5.57
CA ARG A 43 7.19 3.11 -5.45
C ARG A 43 7.89 3.35 -4.12
N GLU A 44 8.01 4.59 -3.69
CA GLU A 44 8.61 4.93 -2.40
C GLU A 44 7.83 4.32 -1.23
N GLU A 45 6.51 4.42 -1.27
CA GLU A 45 5.64 3.83 -0.25
C GLU A 45 5.75 2.30 -0.23
N ALA A 46 5.79 1.67 -1.39
CA ALA A 46 5.96 0.22 -1.49
C ALA A 46 7.32 -0.21 -0.94
N MET A 47 8.39 0.51 -1.28
CA MET A 47 9.73 0.22 -0.76
C MET A 47 9.81 0.39 0.75
N ARG A 48 9.16 1.41 1.28
CA ARG A 48 9.09 1.62 2.73
C ARG A 48 8.42 0.46 3.44
N ARG A 49 7.30 -0.03 2.89
CA ARG A 49 6.60 -1.19 3.44
C ARG A 49 7.47 -2.44 3.44
N ILE A 50 8.17 -2.68 2.33
CA ILE A 50 9.08 -3.82 2.22
C ILE A 50 10.19 -3.73 3.26
N GLN A 51 10.81 -2.57 3.42
CA GLN A 51 11.86 -2.35 4.42
C GLN A 51 11.35 -2.58 5.83
N LEU A 52 10.14 -2.11 6.15
CA LEU A 52 9.54 -2.32 7.46
C LEU A 52 9.24 -3.79 7.73
N VAL A 53 8.74 -4.52 6.72
CA VAL A 53 8.53 -5.96 6.83
C VAL A 53 9.86 -6.68 7.13
N LEU A 54 10.88 -6.37 6.35
CA LEU A 54 12.19 -7.02 6.53
C LEU A 54 12.82 -6.70 7.88
N LYS A 55 12.72 -5.47 8.32
CA LYS A 55 13.28 -5.03 9.60
C LYS A 55 12.59 -5.67 10.80
N SER A 56 11.29 -5.82 10.74
CA SER A 56 10.46 -6.27 11.87
C SER A 56 9.83 -7.64 11.62
N ARG A 57 10.37 -8.42 10.72
CA ARG A 57 9.77 -9.67 10.25
C ARG A 57 9.42 -10.62 11.40
N GLN A 58 10.33 -10.83 12.34
CA GLN A 58 10.10 -11.75 13.44
C GLN A 58 8.96 -11.27 14.34
N ASP A 59 8.94 -10.00 14.68
CA ASP A 59 7.88 -9.42 15.51
C ASP A 59 6.52 -9.50 14.81
N ILE A 60 6.50 -9.24 13.51
CA ILE A 60 5.28 -9.33 12.70
C ILE A 60 4.77 -10.77 12.68
N ASP A 61 5.65 -11.72 12.43
CA ASP A 61 5.30 -13.14 12.37
C ASP A 61 4.79 -13.63 13.73
N ASP A 62 5.43 -13.23 14.83
CA ASP A 62 4.99 -13.59 16.19
C ASP A 62 3.60 -13.00 16.48
N GLN A 63 3.35 -11.78 16.07
CA GLN A 63 2.03 -11.17 16.24
C GLN A 63 0.96 -11.90 15.42
N LEU A 64 1.28 -12.27 14.19
CA LEU A 64 0.35 -13.03 13.35
C LEU A 64 0.06 -14.40 13.93
N ASP A 65 1.09 -15.12 14.34
CA ASP A 65 0.91 -16.42 14.99
C ASP A 65 0.05 -16.32 16.27
N GLY A 66 0.18 -15.22 16.99
CA GLY A 66 -0.59 -14.97 18.21
C GLY A 66 -2.09 -14.78 17.97
N VAL A 67 -2.50 -14.36 16.78
CA VAL A 67 -3.92 -14.17 16.43
C VAL A 67 -4.48 -15.26 15.53
N MET A 68 -3.65 -16.17 15.06
CA MET A 68 -4.08 -17.28 14.22
C MET A 68 -4.53 -18.46 15.09
N GLU A 69 -5.75 -18.91 14.85
CA GLU A 69 -6.30 -20.04 15.56
C GLU A 69 -6.21 -21.31 14.73
N GLY A 70 -5.53 -22.34 15.27
CA GLY A 70 -5.42 -23.64 14.61
C GLY A 70 -4.46 -23.67 13.42
N TRP A 71 -3.80 -22.57 13.12
CA TRP A 71 -2.86 -22.47 12.00
C TRP A 71 -1.61 -21.72 12.41
N ARG A 72 -0.52 -22.04 11.72
CA ARG A 72 0.72 -21.28 11.86
C ARG A 72 1.01 -20.53 10.56
N LEU A 73 1.52 -19.32 10.69
CA LEU A 73 1.91 -18.48 9.54
C LEU A 73 2.82 -19.25 8.60
N SER A 74 3.78 -20.00 9.12
CA SER A 74 4.75 -20.77 8.33
C SER A 74 4.11 -21.83 7.41
N ARG A 75 2.88 -22.22 7.69
CA ARG A 75 2.18 -23.22 6.87
C ARG A 75 1.33 -22.62 5.76
N LEU A 76 1.19 -21.31 5.74
CA LEU A 76 0.42 -20.64 4.69
C LEU A 76 1.22 -20.55 3.40
N PRO A 77 0.55 -20.47 2.25
CA PRO A 77 1.20 -20.09 1.01
C PRO A 77 1.93 -18.77 1.17
N ARG A 78 3.04 -18.61 0.46
CA ARG A 78 3.89 -17.43 0.59
C ARG A 78 3.13 -16.12 0.34
N ILE A 79 2.24 -16.12 -0.66
CA ILE A 79 1.47 -14.91 -0.97
C ILE A 79 0.57 -14.51 0.20
N ASP A 80 -0.06 -15.48 0.86
CA ASP A 80 -0.94 -15.21 1.99
C ASP A 80 -0.15 -14.66 3.18
N ARG A 81 1.03 -15.21 3.44
CA ARG A 81 1.94 -14.67 4.47
C ARG A 81 2.32 -13.23 4.20
N ASP A 82 2.67 -12.94 2.95
CA ASP A 82 3.12 -11.60 2.58
C ASP A 82 1.97 -10.57 2.66
N ILE A 83 0.77 -10.96 2.27
CA ILE A 83 -0.42 -10.10 2.42
C ILE A 83 -0.66 -9.76 3.89
N LEU A 84 -0.58 -10.76 4.78
CA LEU A 84 -0.78 -10.54 6.20
C LEU A 84 0.33 -9.69 6.83
N ARG A 85 1.57 -9.89 6.42
CA ARG A 85 2.70 -9.07 6.88
C ARG A 85 2.54 -7.60 6.47
N LEU A 86 2.13 -7.35 5.23
CA LEU A 86 1.85 -6.00 4.77
C LEU A 86 0.71 -5.36 5.55
N ALA A 87 -0.34 -6.11 5.85
CA ALA A 87 -1.45 -5.61 6.64
C ALA A 87 -0.99 -5.18 8.05
N VAL A 88 -0.14 -5.96 8.70
CA VAL A 88 0.42 -5.60 10.01
C VAL A 88 1.25 -4.32 9.92
N VAL A 89 2.07 -4.17 8.90
CA VAL A 89 2.87 -2.96 8.68
C VAL A 89 1.97 -1.74 8.50
N ASP A 90 0.94 -1.86 7.68
CA ASP A 90 0.00 -0.76 7.46
C ASP A 90 -0.72 -0.35 8.76
N LEU A 91 -1.12 -1.33 9.55
CA LEU A 91 -1.81 -1.07 10.81
C LEU A 91 -0.91 -0.43 11.88
N ARG A 92 0.37 -0.80 11.91
CA ARG A 92 1.29 -0.40 12.97
C ARG A 92 2.17 0.79 12.64
N SER A 93 2.60 0.90 11.41
CA SER A 93 3.72 1.78 11.07
C SER A 93 3.42 2.83 10.01
N MET A 94 2.31 2.70 9.31
CA MET A 94 1.99 3.59 8.19
C MET A 94 0.87 4.58 8.49
N ASN A 95 0.37 4.63 9.72
CA ASN A 95 -0.76 5.48 10.09
C ASN A 95 -1.99 5.31 9.19
N THR A 96 -2.12 4.14 8.59
CA THR A 96 -3.27 3.83 7.75
C THR A 96 -4.46 3.49 8.65
N PRO A 97 -5.63 4.05 8.42
CA PRO A 97 -6.82 3.64 9.15
C PRO A 97 -7.05 2.14 9.02
N ALA A 98 -7.45 1.48 10.12
CA ALA A 98 -7.58 0.03 10.14
C ALA A 98 -8.53 -0.49 9.07
N SER A 99 -9.62 0.21 8.82
CA SER A 99 -10.58 -0.17 7.79
C SER A 99 -9.96 -0.16 6.39
N VAL A 100 -9.09 0.80 6.11
CA VAL A 100 -8.41 0.92 4.82
C VAL A 100 -7.35 -0.17 4.68
N ALA A 101 -6.53 -0.38 5.70
CA ALA A 101 -5.51 -1.43 5.68
C ALA A 101 -6.12 -2.81 5.44
N CYS A 102 -7.21 -3.11 6.12
CA CYS A 102 -7.90 -4.37 5.96
C CYS A 102 -8.58 -4.50 4.59
N SER A 103 -9.20 -3.45 4.10
CA SER A 103 -9.79 -3.43 2.76
C SER A 103 -8.76 -3.71 1.68
N GLU A 104 -7.59 -3.12 1.78
CA GLU A 104 -6.52 -3.34 0.82
C GLU A 104 -5.98 -4.77 0.88
N ALA A 105 -5.83 -5.31 2.08
CA ALA A 105 -5.40 -6.70 2.24
C ALA A 105 -6.43 -7.67 1.67
N VAL A 106 -7.72 -7.42 1.87
CA VAL A 106 -8.79 -8.23 1.28
C VAL A 106 -8.75 -8.16 -0.24
N GLU A 107 -8.51 -6.97 -0.80
CA GLU A 107 -8.41 -6.81 -2.24
C GLU A 107 -7.21 -7.59 -2.82
N LEU A 108 -6.07 -7.55 -2.16
CA LEU A 108 -4.91 -8.35 -2.56
C LEU A 108 -5.21 -9.84 -2.48
N ALA A 109 -5.89 -10.29 -1.43
CA ALA A 109 -6.29 -11.68 -1.29
C ALA A 109 -7.26 -12.11 -2.39
N ASN A 110 -8.18 -11.24 -2.79
CA ASN A 110 -9.11 -11.51 -3.87
C ASN A 110 -8.40 -11.67 -5.22
N ARG A 111 -7.29 -10.97 -5.42
CA ARG A 111 -6.52 -11.04 -6.67
C ARG A 111 -5.54 -12.22 -6.71
N TYR A 112 -4.92 -12.55 -5.60
CA TYR A 112 -3.75 -13.43 -5.59
C TYR A 112 -3.89 -14.69 -4.76
N SER A 113 -4.90 -14.79 -3.90
CA SER A 113 -5.12 -15.93 -3.04
C SER A 113 -6.28 -16.81 -3.54
N ASP A 114 -6.34 -18.05 -3.08
CA ASP A 114 -7.46 -18.93 -3.35
C ASP A 114 -8.60 -18.70 -2.34
N GLU A 115 -9.71 -19.41 -2.49
CA GLU A 115 -10.88 -19.23 -1.65
C GLU A 115 -10.57 -19.52 -0.18
N GLN A 116 -9.81 -20.57 0.10
CA GLN A 116 -9.44 -20.94 1.46
C GLN A 116 -8.53 -19.86 2.08
N GLY A 117 -7.56 -19.37 1.33
CA GLY A 117 -6.67 -18.30 1.75
C GLY A 117 -7.43 -17.02 2.05
N ARG A 118 -8.37 -16.63 1.18
CA ARG A 118 -9.19 -15.45 1.39
C ARG A 118 -9.99 -15.52 2.68
N ARG A 119 -10.62 -16.66 2.96
CA ARG A 119 -11.37 -16.86 4.19
C ARG A 119 -10.48 -16.74 5.43
N MET A 120 -9.30 -17.34 5.35
CA MET A 120 -8.34 -17.28 6.44
C MET A 120 -7.85 -15.84 6.66
N ILE A 121 -7.44 -15.16 5.61
CA ILE A 121 -6.99 -13.77 5.68
C ILE A 121 -8.04 -12.88 6.31
N ASN A 122 -9.30 -12.99 5.86
CA ASN A 122 -10.41 -12.24 6.45
C ASN A 122 -10.55 -12.50 7.97
N GLY A 123 -10.44 -13.75 8.38
CA GLY A 123 -10.50 -14.10 9.80
C GLY A 123 -9.36 -13.51 10.62
N VAL A 124 -8.14 -13.59 10.09
CA VAL A 124 -6.96 -13.03 10.75
C VAL A 124 -7.04 -11.51 10.85
N LEU A 125 -7.44 -10.83 9.76
CA LEU A 125 -7.59 -9.39 9.75
C LEU A 125 -8.60 -8.90 10.78
N ARG A 126 -9.70 -9.60 10.93
CA ARG A 126 -10.71 -9.28 11.95
C ARG A 126 -10.13 -9.38 13.35
N ARG A 127 -9.36 -10.41 13.63
CA ARG A 127 -8.70 -10.58 14.92
C ARG A 127 -7.61 -9.53 15.16
N LEU A 128 -6.86 -9.17 14.13
CA LEU A 128 -5.88 -8.10 14.21
C LEU A 128 -6.53 -6.75 14.54
N GLN A 129 -7.64 -6.42 13.89
CA GLN A 129 -8.38 -5.19 14.19
C GLN A 129 -8.84 -5.15 15.65
N ASN A 130 -9.38 -6.26 16.14
CA ASN A 130 -9.85 -6.32 17.52
C ASN A 130 -8.71 -6.23 18.54
N ALA A 131 -7.52 -6.70 18.19
CA ALA A 131 -6.36 -6.63 19.05
C ALA A 131 -5.71 -5.24 19.07
N THR A 132 -5.96 -4.42 18.05
CA THR A 132 -5.42 -3.05 17.96
C THR A 132 -6.41 -1.99 18.42
N ALA A 133 -7.63 -2.37 18.64
CA ALA A 133 -8.65 -1.49 19.20
C ALA A 133 -8.58 -1.49 20.72
#